data_3d1bd677a569862e571dcdecc7c5a3b9
#
_entry.id   3d1bd677a569862e571dcdecc7c5a3b9
#
_cell.length_a   1.000
_cell.length_b   1.000
_cell.length_c   1.000
_cell.angle_alpha   90.00
_cell.angle_beta   90.00
_cell.angle_gamma   90.00
#
_symmetry.space_group_name_H-M   'P 1'
#
loop_
_entity.id
_entity.type
_entity.pdbx_description
1 polymer ?
#
loop_
_entity_poly.entity_id
_entity_poly.type
_entity_poly.pdbx_seq_one_letter_code
_entity_poly.pdbx_strand_id
1 'polypeptide(L)'
;MLKVRLLRDARLRCLSGFQVEGHAEFGEYGTDIVCAGVSALAQAALFGLQDRLGGAASFKKRHGYLSVTVSGDRALEEGPQAILRTFELGARAIERSYPGTVEVTEVACERQSELESISRQG
;
A
#
# COMPACT_ATOMS: atom_id res chain seq x y z
N MET A 1 -16.84 0.23 4.39
CA MET A 1 -15.78 1.26 4.40
C MET A 1 -14.50 0.67 3.83
N LEU A 2 -13.86 1.41 2.97
CA LEU A 2 -12.57 1.02 2.40
C LEU A 2 -11.47 1.25 3.44
N LYS A 3 -10.58 0.27 3.61
CA LYS A 3 -9.48 0.38 4.57
C LYS A 3 -8.16 0.36 3.82
N VAL A 4 -7.32 1.35 4.12
CA VAL A 4 -5.97 1.44 3.59
C VAL A 4 -5.01 1.32 4.77
N ARG A 5 -4.13 0.33 4.71
CA ARG A 5 -3.13 0.12 5.74
C ARG A 5 -1.76 0.38 5.12
N LEU A 6 -1.01 1.30 5.73
CA LEU A 6 0.35 1.61 5.32
C LEU A 6 1.30 0.76 6.16
N LEU A 7 2.15 -0.01 5.49
CA LEU A 7 3.10 -0.88 6.18
C LEU A 7 4.39 -0.09 6.39
N ARG A 8 4.67 0.25 7.64
CA ARG A 8 5.84 1.04 7.98
C ARG A 8 6.83 0.20 8.78
N ASP A 9 8.09 0.23 8.37
CA ASP A 9 9.12 -0.48 9.10
C ASP A 9 9.31 0.17 10.47
N ALA A 10 9.26 -0.64 11.52
CA ALA A 10 9.30 -0.14 12.89
C ALA A 10 10.65 0.46 13.26
N ARG A 11 11.75 -0.03 12.65
CA ARG A 11 13.10 0.42 12.97
C ARG A 11 13.57 1.55 12.08
N LEU A 12 13.33 1.43 10.78
CA LEU A 12 13.86 2.37 9.79
C LEU A 12 12.89 3.49 9.45
N ARG A 13 11.63 3.35 9.88
CA ARG A 13 10.58 4.34 9.64
C ARG A 13 10.25 4.56 8.18
N CYS A 14 10.74 3.71 7.30
CA CYS A 14 10.42 3.75 5.88
C CYS A 14 9.15 2.95 5.59
N LEU A 15 8.56 3.20 4.43
CA LEU A 15 7.40 2.42 3.99
C LEU A 15 7.88 1.14 3.33
N SER A 16 7.25 0.02 3.66
CA SER A 16 7.55 -1.28 3.06
C SER A 16 6.41 -1.81 2.20
N GLY A 17 5.28 -1.10 2.16
CA GLY A 17 4.16 -1.52 1.35
C GLY A 17 2.85 -0.92 1.84
N PHE A 18 1.76 -1.46 1.29
CA PHE A 18 0.43 -1.04 1.69
C PHE A 18 -0.59 -2.13 1.38
N GLN A 19 -1.74 -2.04 2.01
CA GLN A 19 -2.88 -2.92 1.75
C GLN A 19 -4.12 -2.08 1.57
N VAL A 20 -4.94 -2.44 0.60
CA VAL A 20 -6.24 -1.83 0.37
C VAL A 20 -7.28 -2.94 0.44
N GLU A 21 -8.27 -2.79 1.31
CA GLU A 21 -9.28 -3.81 1.52
C GLU A 21 -10.66 -3.19 1.65
N GLY A 22 -11.64 -3.87 1.10
CA GLY A 22 -13.02 -3.45 1.15
C GLY A 22 -13.51 -2.94 -0.19
N HIS A 23 -14.77 -2.64 -0.26
CA HIS A 23 -15.40 -2.08 -1.44
C HIS A 23 -16.73 -1.46 -1.03
N ALA A 24 -17.27 -0.63 -1.91
CA ALA A 24 -18.56 0.00 -1.71
C ALA A 24 -19.64 -1.01 -2.03
N GLU A 25 -19.98 -1.87 -1.08
CA GLU A 25 -20.90 -2.96 -1.30
C GLU A 25 -22.34 -2.49 -1.58
N PHE A 26 -22.66 -1.30 -1.17
CA PHE A 26 -24.07 -0.87 -1.16
C PHE A 26 -24.38 0.26 -2.12
N GLY A 27 -23.45 0.56 -3.02
CA GLY A 27 -23.70 1.55 -4.06
C GLY A 27 -24.06 2.93 -3.54
N GLU A 28 -23.64 3.30 -2.35
CA GLU A 28 -23.89 4.63 -1.85
C GLU A 28 -23.24 5.66 -2.76
N TYR A 29 -23.97 6.73 -3.02
CA TYR A 29 -23.50 7.77 -3.91
C TYR A 29 -22.17 8.34 -3.42
N GLY A 30 -21.19 8.37 -4.32
CA GLY A 30 -19.84 8.86 -4.00
C GLY A 30 -18.86 7.80 -3.53
N THR A 31 -19.33 6.64 -3.04
CA THR A 31 -18.46 5.59 -2.56
C THR A 31 -17.72 4.88 -3.69
N ASP A 32 -18.41 4.71 -4.84
CA ASP A 32 -17.80 4.10 -6.02
C ASP A 32 -16.63 4.96 -6.55
N ILE A 33 -16.78 6.27 -6.49
CA ILE A 33 -15.75 7.21 -6.93
C ILE A 33 -14.53 7.08 -6.02
N VAL A 34 -14.75 6.97 -4.72
CA VAL A 34 -13.67 6.81 -3.74
C VAL A 34 -12.94 5.49 -3.98
N CYS A 35 -13.67 4.40 -4.15
CA CYS A 35 -13.07 3.10 -4.44
C CYS A 35 -12.25 3.14 -5.72
N ALA A 36 -12.78 3.75 -6.78
CA ALA A 36 -12.05 3.89 -8.04
C ALA A 36 -10.80 4.74 -7.88
N GLY A 37 -10.89 5.83 -7.11
CA GLY A 37 -9.76 6.71 -6.87
C GLY A 37 -8.64 6.01 -6.12
N VAL A 38 -8.97 5.36 -5.01
CA VAL A 38 -7.97 4.64 -4.22
C VAL A 38 -7.39 3.47 -5.01
N SER A 39 -8.23 2.75 -5.75
CA SER A 39 -7.79 1.64 -6.59
C SER A 39 -6.81 2.10 -7.67
N ALA A 40 -7.08 3.24 -8.31
CA ALA A 40 -6.19 3.80 -9.32
C ALA A 40 -4.84 4.19 -8.71
N LEU A 41 -4.85 4.82 -7.54
CA LEU A 41 -3.62 5.18 -6.84
C LEU A 41 -2.81 3.93 -6.48
N ALA A 42 -3.48 2.91 -5.96
CA ALA A 42 -2.82 1.67 -5.54
C ALA A 42 -2.19 0.95 -6.73
N GLN A 43 -2.91 0.84 -7.83
CA GLN A 43 -2.39 0.18 -9.02
C GLN A 43 -1.27 0.97 -9.68
N ALA A 44 -1.38 2.30 -9.72
CA ALA A 44 -0.32 3.14 -10.24
C ALA A 44 0.97 2.97 -9.42
N ALA A 45 0.83 2.94 -8.09
CA ALA A 45 1.98 2.74 -7.21
C ALA A 45 2.60 1.36 -7.45
N LEU A 46 1.78 0.31 -7.57
CA LEU A 46 2.28 -1.03 -7.86
C LEU A 46 3.05 -1.05 -9.17
N PHE A 47 2.50 -0.48 -10.23
CA PHE A 47 3.17 -0.46 -11.53
C PHE A 47 4.50 0.29 -11.47
N GLY A 48 4.54 1.43 -10.78
CA GLY A 48 5.78 2.17 -10.60
C GLY A 48 6.83 1.41 -9.83
N LEU A 49 6.41 0.72 -8.77
CA LEU A 49 7.32 -0.11 -7.97
C LEU A 49 7.85 -1.28 -8.77
N GLN A 50 7.01 -1.94 -9.58
CA GLN A 50 7.43 -3.04 -10.43
C GLN A 50 8.42 -2.58 -11.50
N ASP A 51 8.19 -1.39 -12.06
CA ASP A 51 9.10 -0.83 -13.05
C ASP A 51 10.50 -0.58 -12.46
N ARG A 52 10.55 -0.13 -11.20
CA ARG A 52 11.81 0.20 -10.54
C ARG A 52 12.50 -1.01 -9.90
N LEU A 53 11.73 -1.92 -9.36
CA LEU A 53 12.26 -2.99 -8.50
C LEU A 53 12.07 -4.40 -9.07
N GLY A 54 11.28 -4.55 -10.10
CA GLY A 54 11.01 -5.87 -10.66
C GLY A 54 10.42 -6.81 -9.62
N GLY A 55 11.03 -7.98 -9.46
CA GLY A 55 10.54 -9.01 -8.55
C GLY A 55 10.60 -8.65 -7.07
N ALA A 56 11.31 -7.59 -6.70
CA ALA A 56 11.33 -7.13 -5.31
C ALA A 56 10.03 -6.40 -4.93
N ALA A 57 9.20 -6.04 -5.90
CA ALA A 57 7.86 -5.52 -5.67
C ALA A 57 6.87 -6.65 -5.90
N SER A 58 6.30 -7.18 -4.82
CA SER A 58 5.36 -8.28 -4.90
C SER A 58 3.96 -7.82 -4.49
N PHE A 59 2.96 -8.54 -4.97
CA PHE A 59 1.58 -8.18 -4.68
C PHE A 59 0.70 -9.41 -4.59
N LYS A 60 -0.41 -9.24 -3.87
CA LYS A 60 -1.50 -10.21 -3.82
C LYS A 60 -2.78 -9.46 -4.15
N LYS A 61 -3.53 -9.98 -5.10
CA LYS A 61 -4.76 -9.33 -5.54
C LYS A 61 -5.90 -10.34 -5.57
N ARG A 62 -7.03 -9.96 -5.02
CA ARG A 62 -8.29 -10.69 -5.14
C ARG A 62 -9.41 -9.68 -5.06
N HIS A 63 -10.63 -10.13 -5.27
CA HIS A 63 -11.78 -9.24 -5.25
C HIS A 63 -11.83 -8.47 -3.92
N GLY A 64 -11.81 -7.14 -4.01
CA GLY A 64 -11.87 -6.28 -2.83
C GLY A 64 -10.59 -6.23 -2.00
N TYR A 65 -9.47 -6.68 -2.55
CA TYR A 65 -8.22 -6.72 -1.79
C TYR A 65 -7.01 -6.56 -2.69
N LEU A 66 -6.08 -5.72 -2.27
CA LEU A 66 -4.76 -5.60 -2.92
C LEU A 66 -3.72 -5.36 -1.82
N SER A 67 -2.69 -6.17 -1.81
CA SER A 67 -1.55 -5.99 -0.91
C SER A 67 -0.29 -5.87 -1.75
N VAL A 68 0.51 -4.84 -1.47
CA VAL A 68 1.77 -4.58 -2.18
C VAL A 68 2.87 -4.49 -1.14
N THR A 69 3.93 -5.26 -1.34
CA THR A 69 5.10 -5.23 -0.45
C THR A 69 6.37 -5.12 -1.28
N VAL A 70 7.36 -4.43 -0.73
CA VAL A 70 8.67 -4.29 -1.36
C VAL A 70 9.73 -4.86 -0.43
N SER A 71 10.72 -5.51 -1.02
CA SER A 71 11.77 -6.18 -0.26
C SER A 71 13.15 -5.77 -0.76
N GLY A 72 14.16 -6.08 0.05
CA GLY A 72 15.56 -5.82 -0.30
C GLY A 72 15.97 -4.37 -0.05
N ASP A 73 17.25 -4.12 -0.20
CA ASP A 73 17.82 -2.80 0.09
C ASP A 73 17.39 -1.74 -0.92
N ARG A 74 17.11 -2.16 -2.16
CA ARG A 74 16.66 -1.24 -3.19
C ARG A 74 15.30 -0.61 -2.85
N ALA A 75 14.51 -1.26 -2.00
CA ALA A 75 13.25 -0.69 -1.54
C ALA A 75 13.44 0.61 -0.77
N LEU A 76 14.63 0.80 -0.17
CA LEU A 76 14.96 1.99 0.62
C LEU A 76 15.42 3.16 -0.24
N GLU A 77 15.64 2.94 -1.53
CA GLU A 77 16.04 4.01 -2.43
C GLU A 77 14.96 5.08 -2.52
N GLU A 78 15.38 6.28 -2.88
CA GLU A 78 14.50 7.44 -2.95
C GLU A 78 13.30 7.23 -3.87
N GLY A 79 13.52 6.62 -5.04
CA GLY A 79 12.44 6.39 -6.00
C GLY A 79 11.30 5.55 -5.44
N PRO A 80 11.58 4.33 -4.98
CA PRO A 80 10.54 3.50 -4.37
C PRO A 80 9.86 4.15 -3.16
N GLN A 81 10.62 4.81 -2.30
CA GLN A 81 10.05 5.49 -1.14
C GLN A 81 9.16 6.66 -1.59
N ALA A 82 9.54 7.38 -2.62
CA ALA A 82 8.72 8.46 -3.16
C ALA A 82 7.39 7.94 -3.72
N ILE A 83 7.42 6.79 -4.39
CA ILE A 83 6.20 6.17 -4.93
C ILE A 83 5.26 5.79 -3.79
N LEU A 84 5.78 5.12 -2.76
CA LEU A 84 4.98 4.72 -1.60
C LEU A 84 4.44 5.95 -0.85
N ARG A 85 5.26 6.97 -0.69
CA ARG A 85 4.84 8.20 -0.03
C ARG A 85 3.76 8.93 -0.83
N THR A 86 3.88 8.93 -2.16
CA THR A 86 2.87 9.53 -3.03
C THR A 86 1.53 8.82 -2.87
N PHE A 87 1.55 7.49 -2.79
CA PHE A 87 0.34 6.73 -2.50
C PHE A 87 -0.26 7.13 -1.15
N GLU A 88 0.57 7.19 -0.12
CA GLU A 88 0.12 7.59 1.22
C GLU A 88 -0.55 8.97 1.19
N LEU A 89 0.11 9.94 0.59
CA LEU A 89 -0.40 11.31 0.55
C LEU A 89 -1.73 11.38 -0.22
N GLY A 90 -1.83 10.64 -1.32
CA GLY A 90 -3.07 10.58 -2.09
C GLY A 90 -4.21 9.93 -1.33
N ALA A 91 -3.94 8.81 -0.67
CA ALA A 91 -4.96 8.10 0.11
C ALA A 91 -5.44 8.97 1.27
N ARG A 92 -4.53 9.65 1.97
CA ARG A 92 -4.92 10.54 3.06
C ARG A 92 -5.72 11.76 2.57
N ALA A 93 -5.40 12.26 1.38
CA ALA A 93 -6.16 13.36 0.78
C ALA A 93 -7.59 12.93 0.48
N ILE A 94 -7.78 11.72 -0.04
CA ILE A 94 -9.11 11.18 -0.29
C ILE A 94 -9.87 11.00 1.02
N GLU A 95 -9.20 10.49 2.05
CA GLU A 95 -9.81 10.32 3.36
C GLU A 95 -10.36 11.65 3.89
N ARG A 96 -9.60 12.72 3.75
CA ARG A 96 -10.04 14.05 4.21
C ARG A 96 -11.16 14.63 3.36
N SER A 97 -11.12 14.37 2.05
CA SER A 97 -12.12 14.94 1.13
C SER A 97 -13.46 14.22 1.18
N TYR A 98 -13.45 12.95 1.57
CA TYR A 98 -14.65 12.11 1.60
C TYR A 98 -14.75 11.39 2.96
N PRO A 99 -15.03 12.15 4.04
CA PRO A 99 -15.05 11.58 5.39
C PRO A 99 -16.02 10.40 5.50
N GLY A 100 -15.60 9.35 6.20
CA GLY A 100 -16.44 8.18 6.43
C GLY A 100 -16.42 7.15 5.32
N THR A 101 -15.69 7.39 4.24
CA THR A 101 -15.66 6.46 3.10
C THR A 101 -14.40 5.59 3.08
N VAL A 102 -13.28 6.12 3.58
CA VAL A 102 -12.03 5.40 3.63
C VAL A 102 -11.33 5.69 4.96
N GLU A 103 -10.66 4.68 5.49
CA GLU A 103 -9.88 4.81 6.72
C GLU A 103 -8.43 4.46 6.40
N VAL A 104 -7.52 5.39 6.66
CA VAL A 104 -6.08 5.18 6.45
C VAL A 104 -5.40 5.01 7.79
N THR A 105 -4.76 3.85 7.98
CA THR A 105 -4.05 3.54 9.23
C THR A 105 -2.63 3.09 8.91
N GLU A 106 -1.77 3.10 9.92
CA GLU A 106 -0.42 2.59 9.81
C GLU A 106 -0.28 1.30 10.60
N VAL A 107 0.46 0.35 10.04
CA VAL A 107 0.76 -0.92 10.69
C VAL A 107 2.28 -1.04 10.74
N ALA A 108 2.83 -1.20 11.93
CA ALA A 108 4.25 -1.44 12.10
C ALA A 108 4.56 -2.88 11.68
N CYS A 109 5.59 -3.05 10.88
CA CYS A 109 5.99 -4.38 10.43
C CYS A 109 7.49 -4.43 10.25
N GLU A 110 8.03 -5.63 10.13
CA GLU A 110 9.42 -5.83 9.77
C GLU A 110 9.54 -5.87 8.26
N ARG A 111 10.71 -5.51 7.74
CA ARG A 111 10.96 -5.55 6.32
C ARG A 111 10.91 -6.99 5.83
N GLN A 112 10.40 -7.16 4.60
CA GLN A 112 10.26 -8.48 3.98
C GLN A 112 11.59 -9.24 3.92
N SER A 113 12.68 -8.54 3.64
CA SER A 113 14.01 -9.17 3.56
C SER A 113 14.45 -9.75 4.91
N GLU A 114 14.09 -9.09 6.01
CA GLU A 114 14.40 -9.59 7.35
C GLU A 114 13.59 -10.84 7.65
N LEU A 115 12.32 -10.84 7.28
CA LEU A 115 11.44 -11.99 7.48
C LEU A 115 11.92 -13.20 6.69
N GLU A 116 12.35 -12.99 5.44
CA GLU A 116 12.87 -14.07 4.60
C GLU A 116 14.16 -14.64 5.20
N SER A 117 15.04 -13.77 5.70
CA SER A 117 16.28 -14.20 6.32
C SER A 117 16.03 -15.06 7.56
N ILE A 118 15.09 -14.64 8.39
CA ILE A 118 14.70 -15.39 9.59
C ILE A 118 14.13 -16.75 9.18
N SER A 119 13.27 -16.80 8.18
CA SER A 119 12.69 -18.05 7.70
C SER A 119 13.73 -19.04 7.21
N ARG A 120 14.77 -18.55 6.55
CA ARG A 120 15.85 -19.42 6.05
C ARG A 120 16.70 -20.00 7.17
N GLN A 121 16.82 -19.28 8.27
CA GLN A 121 17.61 -19.72 9.41
C GLN A 121 16.84 -20.67 10.32
N GLY A 122 15.54 -20.58 10.26
CA GLY A 122 14.66 -21.41 11.05
C GLY A 122 14.29 -22.67 10.35
#